data_bfe18de0a03e2948461c7233bd10da8c
#
_entry.id   bfe18de0a03e2948461c7233bd10da8c
#
_cell.length_a   1.000
_cell.length_b   1.000
_cell.length_c   1.000
_cell.angle_alpha   90.00
_cell.angle_beta   90.00
_cell.angle_gamma   90.00
#
_symmetry.space_group_name_H-M   'P 1'
#
loop_
_entity.id
_entity.type
_entity.pdbx_description
1 polymer ?
#
loop_
_entity_poly.entity_id
_entity_poly.type
_entity_poly.pdbx_seq_one_letter_code
_entity_poly.pdbx_strand_id
1 'polypeptide(L)'
;LTITLKALIDDKKNEVVVFAPFFTEYRVFIENAGGKVVVSLPEAETFQIDLSDLEKKITANTCAVIVNSPNNPSGVVYTEDTVKSLCALLEKKGEEHGNEILLISDEPYRDLVYDGVNVPYIMNYYKNSVVCYSYSKALSLPGERIGYIAVNPEISNAKEFYLAVCGAGRSLGYVCAPSLFQHVIALCDDATVDIDAYKQNRDILY
;
A
#
# COMPACT_ATOMS: atom_id res chain seq x y z
N LEU A 1 -6.99 -1.34 3.03
CA LEU A 1 -6.77 -2.33 1.97
C LEU A 1 -8.06 -3.07 1.60
N THR A 2 -8.71 -3.77 2.52
CA THR A 2 -9.94 -4.52 2.24
C THR A 2 -11.01 -3.68 1.52
N ILE A 3 -11.21 -2.44 1.96
CA ILE A 3 -12.15 -1.49 1.35
C ILE A 3 -11.72 -1.14 -0.08
N THR A 4 -10.44 -0.81 -0.28
CA THR A 4 -9.89 -0.47 -1.61
C THR A 4 -10.02 -1.64 -2.58
N LEU A 5 -9.65 -2.85 -2.15
CA LEU A 5 -9.77 -4.06 -2.97
C LEU A 5 -11.23 -4.37 -3.33
N LYS A 6 -12.15 -4.21 -2.37
CA LYS A 6 -13.59 -4.40 -2.60
C LYS A 6 -14.17 -3.40 -3.60
N ALA A 7 -13.64 -2.17 -3.65
CA ALA A 7 -14.05 -1.15 -4.61
C ALA A 7 -13.49 -1.40 -6.02
N LEU A 8 -12.35 -2.11 -6.13
CA LEU A 8 -11.57 -2.24 -7.36
C LEU A 8 -11.82 -3.54 -8.10
N ILE A 9 -11.89 -4.66 -7.39
CA ILE A 9 -11.91 -6.00 -7.98
C ILE A 9 -13.28 -6.30 -8.59
N ASP A 10 -13.27 -6.75 -9.85
CA ASP A 10 -14.44 -7.23 -10.57
C ASP A 10 -14.18 -8.60 -11.23
N ASP A 11 -15.20 -9.19 -11.86
CA ASP A 11 -15.09 -10.52 -12.47
C ASP A 11 -14.13 -10.57 -13.68
N LYS A 12 -13.77 -9.43 -14.25
CA LYS A 12 -12.93 -9.33 -15.46
C LYS A 12 -11.48 -9.03 -15.10
N LYS A 13 -11.26 -8.18 -14.09
CA LYS A 13 -9.94 -7.72 -13.66
C LYS A 13 -9.79 -7.99 -12.17
N ASN A 14 -9.16 -9.09 -11.85
CA ASN A 14 -9.13 -9.59 -10.48
C ASN A 14 -7.74 -10.05 -10.00
N GLU A 15 -6.70 -9.92 -10.82
CA GLU A 15 -5.35 -10.26 -10.38
C GLU A 15 -4.71 -9.08 -9.65
N VAL A 16 -4.21 -9.36 -8.45
CA VAL A 16 -3.48 -8.39 -7.63
C VAL A 16 -2.08 -8.92 -7.35
N VAL A 17 -1.07 -8.16 -7.77
CA VAL A 17 0.33 -8.53 -7.56
C VAL A 17 0.78 -8.06 -6.18
N VAL A 18 1.49 -8.95 -5.47
CA VAL A 18 2.16 -8.69 -4.19
C VAL A 18 3.62 -9.14 -4.28
N PHE A 19 4.52 -8.52 -3.53
CA PHE A 19 5.96 -8.83 -3.54
C PHE A 19 6.32 -9.69 -2.33
N ALA A 20 6.90 -10.86 -2.59
CA ALA A 20 7.40 -11.73 -1.51
C ALA A 20 8.68 -11.12 -0.88
N PRO A 21 8.88 -11.28 0.45
CA PRO A 21 7.89 -11.70 1.43
C PRO A 21 6.88 -10.58 1.71
N PHE A 22 5.63 -10.91 1.95
CA PHE A 22 4.55 -9.93 2.19
C PHE A 22 3.75 -10.28 3.44
N PHE A 23 3.02 -9.29 3.94
CA PHE A 23 2.07 -9.46 5.02
C PHE A 23 0.97 -10.46 4.60
N THR A 24 0.92 -11.61 5.26
CA THR A 24 0.15 -12.78 4.83
C THR A 24 -1.34 -12.52 4.64
N GLU A 25 -1.89 -11.55 5.38
CA GLU A 25 -3.28 -11.14 5.29
C GLU A 25 -3.66 -10.50 3.96
N TYR A 26 -2.68 -10.05 3.15
CA TYR A 26 -2.99 -9.57 1.79
C TYR A 26 -3.70 -10.64 0.98
N ARG A 27 -3.31 -11.90 1.12
CA ARG A 27 -4.00 -13.02 0.48
C ARG A 27 -5.46 -13.07 0.89
N VAL A 28 -5.73 -13.00 2.18
CA VAL A 28 -7.10 -13.03 2.72
C VAL A 28 -7.92 -11.85 2.21
N PHE A 29 -7.35 -10.64 2.18
CA PHE A 29 -8.05 -9.44 1.73
C PHE A 29 -8.37 -9.49 0.23
N ILE A 30 -7.45 -9.97 -0.59
CA ILE A 30 -7.61 -10.09 -2.04
C ILE A 30 -8.65 -11.18 -2.36
N GLU A 31 -8.51 -12.37 -1.79
CA GLU A 31 -9.39 -13.51 -2.05
C GLU A 31 -10.83 -13.22 -1.56
N ASN A 32 -11.00 -12.58 -0.40
CA ASN A 32 -12.33 -12.18 0.09
C ASN A 32 -12.99 -11.09 -0.76
N ALA A 33 -12.21 -10.30 -1.49
CA ALA A 33 -12.74 -9.34 -2.44
C ALA A 33 -13.13 -9.98 -3.79
N GLY A 34 -12.83 -11.27 -3.99
CA GLY A 34 -13.04 -12.01 -5.24
C GLY A 34 -11.81 -11.99 -6.16
N GLY A 35 -10.67 -11.52 -5.66
CA GLY A 35 -9.43 -11.41 -6.43
C GLY A 35 -8.56 -12.67 -6.35
N LYS A 36 -7.53 -12.66 -7.17
CA LYS A 36 -6.49 -13.68 -7.27
C LYS A 36 -5.14 -13.08 -6.94
N VAL A 37 -4.44 -13.68 -5.99
CA VAL A 37 -3.09 -13.25 -5.62
C VAL A 37 -2.09 -13.74 -6.65
N VAL A 38 -1.29 -12.80 -7.16
CA VAL A 38 -0.13 -13.07 -8.01
C VAL A 38 1.13 -12.66 -7.24
N VAL A 39 2.05 -13.58 -7.03
CA VAL A 39 3.26 -13.33 -6.25
C VAL A 39 4.43 -13.03 -7.19
N SER A 40 5.04 -11.85 -7.01
CA SER A 40 6.31 -11.50 -7.63
C SER A 40 7.45 -11.70 -6.63
N LEU A 41 8.56 -12.24 -7.09
CA LEU A 41 9.75 -12.47 -6.28
C LEU A 41 10.58 -11.18 -6.18
N PRO A 42 11.27 -10.96 -5.06
CA PRO A 42 12.18 -9.84 -4.90
C PRO A 42 13.56 -10.16 -5.49
N GLU A 43 14.40 -9.16 -5.60
CA GLU A 43 15.84 -9.38 -5.74
C GLU A 43 16.38 -10.12 -4.51
N ALA A 44 17.20 -11.15 -4.74
CA ALA A 44 17.59 -12.12 -3.69
C ALA A 44 18.37 -11.50 -2.52
N GLU A 45 19.23 -10.50 -2.80
CA GLU A 45 20.12 -9.92 -1.79
C GLU A 45 19.55 -8.67 -1.14
N THR A 46 18.84 -7.85 -1.91
CA THR A 46 18.41 -6.51 -1.48
C THR A 46 16.95 -6.47 -1.03
N PHE A 47 16.17 -7.47 -1.39
CA PHE A 47 14.70 -7.48 -1.25
C PHE A 47 14.01 -6.30 -1.96
N GLN A 48 14.71 -5.59 -2.86
CA GLN A 48 14.07 -4.65 -3.76
C GLN A 48 13.18 -5.38 -4.76
N ILE A 49 12.35 -4.64 -5.49
CA ILE A 49 11.45 -5.24 -6.49
C ILE A 49 12.27 -5.77 -7.67
N ASP A 50 12.16 -7.07 -7.98
CA ASP A 50 12.66 -7.62 -9.24
C ASP A 50 11.68 -7.26 -10.37
N LEU A 51 12.04 -6.21 -11.11
CA LEU A 51 11.22 -5.71 -12.22
C LEU A 51 11.08 -6.73 -13.34
N SER A 52 12.06 -7.62 -13.50
CA SER A 52 12.01 -8.65 -14.55
C SER A 52 11.03 -9.78 -14.22
N ASP A 53 10.90 -10.13 -12.94
CA ASP A 53 9.88 -11.05 -12.48
C ASP A 53 8.50 -10.39 -12.51
N LEU A 54 8.38 -9.15 -12.03
CA LEU A 54 7.14 -8.38 -12.05
C LEU A 54 6.59 -8.25 -13.47
N GLU A 55 7.44 -7.91 -14.45
CA GLU A 55 7.02 -7.76 -15.85
C GLU A 55 6.34 -9.02 -16.41
N LYS A 56 6.84 -10.22 -16.04
CA LYS A 56 6.26 -11.51 -16.43
C LYS A 56 4.95 -11.85 -15.71
N LYS A 57 4.71 -11.23 -14.55
CA LYS A 57 3.52 -11.49 -13.71
C LYS A 57 2.33 -10.60 -14.05
N ILE A 58 2.57 -9.44 -14.63
CA ILE A 58 1.50 -8.53 -15.05
C ILE A 58 0.83 -9.07 -16.31
N THR A 59 -0.49 -9.17 -16.26
CA THR A 59 -1.35 -9.63 -17.37
C THR A 59 -2.47 -8.62 -17.65
N ALA A 60 -3.26 -8.85 -18.68
CA ALA A 60 -4.45 -8.06 -18.97
C ALA A 60 -5.52 -8.11 -17.85
N ASN A 61 -5.44 -9.11 -16.94
CA ASN A 61 -6.34 -9.25 -15.79
C ASN A 61 -5.80 -8.57 -14.52
N THR A 62 -4.57 -8.04 -14.56
CA THR A 62 -3.98 -7.36 -13.40
C THR A 62 -4.69 -6.03 -13.18
N CYS A 63 -5.35 -5.87 -12.04
CA CYS A 63 -6.03 -4.65 -11.64
C CYS A 63 -5.22 -3.79 -10.66
N ALA A 64 -4.36 -4.43 -9.85
CA ALA A 64 -3.54 -3.70 -8.89
C ALA A 64 -2.20 -4.37 -8.61
N VAL A 65 -1.28 -3.53 -8.11
CA VAL A 65 -0.03 -3.94 -7.46
C VAL A 65 -0.01 -3.34 -6.06
N ILE A 66 0.29 -4.14 -5.04
CA ILE A 66 0.42 -3.68 -3.66
C ILE A 66 1.89 -3.56 -3.30
N VAL A 67 2.32 -2.37 -2.88
CA VAL A 67 3.62 -2.11 -2.27
C VAL A 67 3.46 -1.82 -0.79
N ASN A 68 4.42 -2.29 0.01
CA ASN A 68 4.51 -1.99 1.43
C ASN A 68 5.95 -1.58 1.74
N SER A 69 6.16 -0.33 2.05
CA SER A 69 7.50 0.23 2.28
C SER A 69 7.43 1.32 3.37
N PRO A 70 8.11 1.12 4.49
CA PRO A 70 8.90 -0.05 4.90
C PRO A 70 8.10 -1.34 4.91
N ASN A 71 8.73 -2.45 4.52
CA ASN A 71 8.04 -3.72 4.29
C ASN A 71 7.90 -4.56 5.57
N ASN A 72 6.77 -5.21 5.71
CA ASN A 72 6.56 -6.30 6.65
C ASN A 72 6.49 -7.63 5.86
N PRO A 73 7.42 -8.61 6.08
CA PRO A 73 8.32 -8.73 7.24
C PRO A 73 9.78 -8.33 6.98
N SER A 74 10.20 -7.99 5.75
CA SER A 74 11.63 -7.84 5.42
C SER A 74 12.30 -6.60 6.02
N GLY A 75 11.51 -5.56 6.39
CA GLY A 75 12.03 -4.27 6.87
C GLY A 75 12.61 -3.39 5.75
N VAL A 76 12.63 -3.85 4.51
CA VAL A 76 13.22 -3.09 3.40
C VAL A 76 12.43 -1.83 3.09
N VAL A 77 13.13 -0.75 2.81
CA VAL A 77 12.58 0.46 2.19
C VAL A 77 12.92 0.44 0.70
N TYR A 78 11.93 0.56 -0.16
CA TYR A 78 12.18 0.68 -1.59
C TYR A 78 12.84 2.00 -1.90
N THR A 79 13.91 1.94 -2.70
CA THR A 79 14.63 3.15 -3.12
C THR A 79 13.79 3.99 -4.08
N GLU A 80 14.13 5.26 -4.22
CA GLU A 80 13.46 6.15 -5.18
C GLU A 80 13.58 5.62 -6.62
N ASP A 81 14.75 5.06 -6.97
CA ASP A 81 14.97 4.47 -8.30
C ASP A 81 14.12 3.21 -8.52
N THR A 82 13.98 2.37 -7.50
CA THR A 82 13.06 1.22 -7.53
C THR A 82 11.62 1.67 -7.77
N VAL A 83 11.17 2.71 -7.04
CA VAL A 83 9.81 3.26 -7.19
C VAL A 83 9.59 3.86 -8.58
N LYS A 84 10.52 4.66 -9.09
CA LYS A 84 10.44 5.24 -10.45
C LYS A 84 10.37 4.15 -11.52
N SER A 85 11.21 3.13 -11.39
CA SER A 85 11.25 2.02 -12.35
C SER A 85 9.97 1.17 -12.29
N LEU A 86 9.43 0.93 -11.10
CA LEU A 86 8.13 0.30 -10.92
C LEU A 86 7.03 1.09 -11.64
N CYS A 87 6.94 2.40 -11.38
CA CYS A 87 5.92 3.27 -11.98
C CYS A 87 6.00 3.26 -13.51
N ALA A 88 7.19 3.38 -14.07
CA ALA A 88 7.41 3.31 -15.52
C ALA A 88 6.98 1.94 -16.11
N LEU A 89 7.25 0.85 -15.40
CA LEU A 89 6.81 -0.48 -15.82
C LEU A 89 5.28 -0.61 -15.79
N LEU A 90 4.62 -0.08 -14.75
CA LEU A 90 3.15 -0.12 -14.66
C LEU A 90 2.49 0.72 -15.76
N GLU A 91 3.03 1.89 -16.11
CA GLU A 91 2.56 2.69 -17.23
C GLU A 91 2.68 1.91 -18.55
N LYS A 92 3.87 1.40 -18.83
CA LYS A 92 4.14 0.58 -20.03
C LYS A 92 3.16 -0.60 -20.15
N LYS A 93 2.98 -1.36 -19.06
CA LYS A 93 2.09 -2.53 -19.05
C LYS A 93 0.61 -2.13 -19.14
N GLY A 94 0.26 -1.02 -18.54
CA GLY A 94 -1.09 -0.45 -18.67
C GLY A 94 -1.42 -0.12 -20.12
N GLU A 95 -0.50 0.52 -20.83
CA GLU A 95 -0.64 0.82 -22.27
C GLU A 95 -0.69 -0.46 -23.11
N GLU A 96 0.22 -1.43 -22.89
CA GLU A 96 0.27 -2.70 -23.60
C GLU A 96 -1.06 -3.49 -23.49
N HIS A 97 -1.69 -3.47 -22.32
CA HIS A 97 -2.91 -4.22 -22.05
C HIS A 97 -4.21 -3.40 -22.21
N GLY A 98 -4.10 -2.10 -22.50
CA GLY A 98 -5.25 -1.19 -22.54
C GLY A 98 -5.98 -1.12 -21.19
N ASN A 99 -5.24 -1.16 -20.09
CA ASN A 99 -5.74 -1.29 -18.73
C ASN A 99 -4.96 -0.37 -17.77
N GLU A 100 -5.66 0.39 -16.94
CA GLU A 100 -5.04 1.13 -15.85
C GLU A 100 -4.80 0.19 -14.65
N ILE A 101 -3.53 0.04 -14.24
CA ILE A 101 -3.15 -0.76 -13.08
C ILE A 101 -3.07 0.17 -11.87
N LEU A 102 -3.82 -0.11 -10.81
CA LEU A 102 -3.77 0.69 -9.59
C LEU A 102 -2.53 0.32 -8.75
N LEU A 103 -1.75 1.29 -8.35
CA LEU A 103 -0.67 1.11 -7.37
C LEU A 103 -1.20 1.43 -5.97
N ILE A 104 -1.31 0.41 -5.13
CA ILE A 104 -1.77 0.54 -3.74
C ILE A 104 -0.55 0.55 -2.84
N SER A 105 -0.30 1.66 -2.16
CA SER A 105 0.76 1.77 -1.15
C SER A 105 0.19 1.55 0.25
N ASP A 106 0.65 0.49 0.91
CA ASP A 106 0.33 0.21 2.30
C ASP A 106 1.43 0.76 3.21
N GLU A 107 1.15 1.84 3.94
CA GLU A 107 2.16 2.66 4.60
C GLU A 107 2.03 2.74 6.14
N PRO A 108 1.72 1.67 6.87
CA PRO A 108 1.60 1.74 8.33
C PRO A 108 2.93 1.99 9.04
N TYR A 109 4.06 1.79 8.35
CA TYR A 109 5.42 1.92 8.90
C TYR A 109 6.19 3.13 8.38
N ARG A 110 5.54 4.02 7.62
CA ARG A 110 6.19 5.16 6.97
C ARG A 110 7.06 6.00 7.91
N ASP A 111 6.59 6.20 9.15
CA ASP A 111 7.25 7.02 10.16
C ASP A 111 8.26 6.23 11.01
N LEU A 112 8.40 4.92 10.77
CA LEU A 112 9.31 4.02 11.51
C LEU A 112 10.54 3.71 10.68
N VAL A 113 11.35 4.72 10.39
CA VAL A 113 12.60 4.60 9.64
C VAL A 113 13.77 5.13 10.43
N TYR A 114 14.95 4.53 10.24
CA TYR A 114 16.17 4.84 10.95
C TYR A 114 17.21 5.46 10.02
N ASP A 115 18.22 6.08 10.63
CA ASP A 115 19.47 6.48 9.97
C ASP A 115 19.25 7.43 8.76
N GLY A 116 18.18 8.23 8.80
CA GLY A 116 17.89 9.22 7.76
C GLY A 116 17.38 8.63 6.43
N VAL A 117 16.94 7.38 6.44
CA VAL A 117 16.34 6.75 5.25
C VAL A 117 15.06 7.52 4.86
N ASN A 118 14.97 7.88 3.58
CA ASN A 118 13.77 8.52 3.02
C ASN A 118 12.85 7.47 2.41
N VAL A 119 11.56 7.53 2.75
CA VAL A 119 10.51 6.69 2.15
C VAL A 119 9.86 7.47 1.01
N PRO A 120 10.05 7.06 -0.26
CA PRO A 120 9.43 7.75 -1.39
C PRO A 120 7.89 7.77 -1.25
N TYR A 121 7.28 8.91 -1.56
CA TYR A 121 5.82 9.02 -1.54
C TYR A 121 5.26 8.67 -2.92
N ILE A 122 4.62 7.53 -3.03
CA ILE A 122 4.21 6.91 -4.30
C ILE A 122 3.39 7.85 -5.19
N MET A 123 2.52 8.68 -4.61
CA MET A 123 1.66 9.59 -5.37
C MET A 123 2.44 10.65 -6.16
N ASN A 124 3.70 10.92 -5.79
CA ASN A 124 4.55 11.84 -6.54
C ASN A 124 5.10 11.23 -7.85
N TYR A 125 5.00 9.91 -8.01
CA TYR A 125 5.60 9.17 -9.11
C TYR A 125 4.58 8.48 -10.02
N TYR A 126 3.40 8.19 -9.52
CA TYR A 126 2.39 7.44 -10.26
C TYR A 126 0.98 7.98 -10.00
N LYS A 127 0.35 8.54 -11.05
CA LYS A 127 -0.98 9.14 -10.93
C LYS A 127 -2.06 8.14 -10.52
N ASN A 128 -1.98 6.89 -11.05
CA ASN A 128 -3.00 5.87 -10.76
C ASN A 128 -2.67 5.14 -9.45
N SER A 129 -2.68 5.87 -8.34
CA SER A 129 -2.24 5.38 -7.03
C SER A 129 -3.18 5.77 -5.89
N VAL A 130 -3.17 4.93 -4.86
CA VAL A 130 -3.80 5.19 -3.57
C VAL A 130 -2.84 4.83 -2.44
N VAL A 131 -2.93 5.57 -1.33
CA VAL A 131 -2.21 5.28 -0.10
C VAL A 131 -3.19 4.80 0.96
N CYS A 132 -2.87 3.68 1.59
CA CYS A 132 -3.55 3.17 2.77
C CYS A 132 -2.64 3.38 3.98
N TYR A 133 -3.01 4.29 4.87
CA TYR A 133 -2.24 4.59 6.08
C TYR A 133 -2.99 4.16 7.33
N SER A 134 -2.24 3.79 8.37
CA SER A 134 -2.79 3.40 9.66
C SER A 134 -1.99 4.01 10.81
N TYR A 135 -2.68 4.56 11.79
CA TYR A 135 -2.08 5.05 13.05
C TYR A 135 -1.74 3.94 14.04
N SER A 136 -1.93 2.70 13.65
CA SER A 136 -1.66 1.52 14.48
C SER A 136 -0.20 1.43 14.97
N LYS A 137 0.74 1.97 14.19
CA LYS A 137 2.18 1.90 14.47
C LYS A 137 2.72 3.25 14.93
N ALA A 138 2.53 4.30 14.13
CA ALA A 138 3.05 5.63 14.43
C ALA A 138 2.54 6.20 15.77
N LEU A 139 1.28 6.01 16.10
CA LEU A 139 0.71 6.47 17.36
C LEU A 139 0.41 5.35 18.38
N SER A 140 0.85 4.11 18.10
CA SER A 140 0.60 2.94 18.97
C SER A 140 -0.91 2.71 19.27
N LEU A 141 -1.77 2.94 18.27
CA LEU A 141 -3.22 2.82 18.37
C LEU A 141 -3.80 1.63 17.55
N PRO A 142 -3.23 0.39 17.68
CA PRO A 142 -3.71 -0.72 16.86
C PRO A 142 -5.13 -1.16 17.22
N GLY A 143 -5.52 -1.01 18.49
CA GLY A 143 -6.86 -1.38 19.00
C GLY A 143 -7.95 -0.45 18.51
N GLU A 144 -7.65 0.79 18.19
CA GLU A 144 -8.62 1.84 17.89
C GLU A 144 -9.12 1.83 16.45
N ARG A 145 -8.49 1.00 15.60
CA ARG A 145 -8.91 0.75 14.22
C ARG A 145 -9.07 2.02 13.39
N ILE A 146 -8.08 2.92 13.44
CA ILE A 146 -8.11 4.20 12.75
C ILE A 146 -6.96 4.35 11.75
N GLY A 147 -7.28 4.89 10.59
CA GLY A 147 -6.39 5.15 9.46
C GLY A 147 -7.16 5.85 8.36
N TYR A 148 -6.54 6.05 7.22
CA TYR A 148 -7.18 6.68 6.07
C TYR A 148 -6.77 6.02 4.75
N ILE A 149 -7.58 6.26 3.74
CA ILE A 149 -7.27 5.96 2.34
C ILE A 149 -7.17 7.33 1.64
N ALA A 150 -6.00 7.65 1.10
CA ALA A 150 -5.81 8.80 0.24
C ALA A 150 -5.85 8.35 -1.22
N VAL A 151 -6.73 8.97 -1.99
CA VAL A 151 -6.85 8.73 -3.44
C VAL A 151 -6.09 9.84 -4.15
N ASN A 152 -5.20 9.48 -5.07
CA ASN A 152 -4.49 10.47 -5.87
C ASN A 152 -5.51 11.27 -6.70
N PRO A 153 -5.52 12.61 -6.62
CA PRO A 153 -6.47 13.42 -7.37
C PRO A 153 -6.31 13.35 -8.89
N GLU A 154 -5.16 12.87 -9.37
CA GLU A 154 -4.86 12.70 -10.79
C GLU A 154 -5.28 11.34 -11.37
N ILE A 155 -5.81 10.44 -10.51
CA ILE A 155 -6.34 9.14 -10.99
C ILE A 155 -7.51 9.38 -11.94
N SER A 156 -7.60 8.58 -12.98
CA SER A 156 -8.75 8.60 -13.89
C SER A 156 -10.04 8.37 -13.09
N ASN A 157 -11.03 9.23 -13.31
CA ASN A 157 -12.31 9.17 -12.59
C ASN A 157 -12.16 9.20 -11.06
N ALA A 158 -11.29 10.09 -10.53
CA ALA A 158 -10.99 10.20 -9.09
C ALA A 158 -12.24 10.26 -8.21
N LYS A 159 -13.25 11.01 -8.64
CA LYS A 159 -14.50 11.16 -7.90
C LYS A 159 -15.29 9.84 -7.83
N GLU A 160 -15.41 9.15 -8.95
CA GLU A 160 -16.12 7.88 -9.05
C GLU A 160 -15.41 6.81 -8.22
N PHE A 161 -14.07 6.75 -8.30
CA PHE A 161 -13.27 5.84 -7.49
C PHE A 161 -13.40 6.14 -5.99
N TYR A 162 -13.34 7.40 -5.59
CA TYR A 162 -13.58 7.82 -4.21
C TYR A 162 -14.97 7.37 -3.71
N LEU A 163 -16.02 7.57 -4.51
CA LEU A 163 -17.38 7.15 -4.15
C LEU A 163 -17.49 5.62 -4.07
N ALA A 164 -16.81 4.88 -4.95
CA ALA A 164 -16.76 3.42 -4.89
C ALA A 164 -16.09 2.93 -3.61
N VAL A 165 -14.98 3.55 -3.19
CA VAL A 165 -14.31 3.26 -1.91
C VAL A 165 -15.24 3.55 -0.72
N CYS A 166 -15.95 4.67 -0.73
CA CYS A 166 -16.94 4.99 0.31
C CYS A 166 -18.09 3.96 0.35
N GLY A 167 -18.59 3.55 -0.80
CA GLY A 167 -19.63 2.52 -0.94
C GLY A 167 -19.17 1.15 -0.45
N ALA A 168 -17.95 0.75 -0.84
CA ALA A 168 -17.33 -0.49 -0.38
C ALA A 168 -17.14 -0.50 1.14
N GLY A 169 -16.68 0.60 1.73
CA GLY A 169 -16.57 0.74 3.18
C GLY A 169 -17.90 0.52 3.88
N ARG A 170 -18.98 1.13 3.38
CA ARG A 170 -20.33 0.93 3.93
C ARG A 170 -20.81 -0.52 3.79
N SER A 171 -20.57 -1.15 2.64
CA SER A 171 -20.98 -2.54 2.40
C SER A 171 -20.28 -3.54 3.34
N LEU A 172 -19.09 -3.19 3.80
CA LEU A 172 -18.30 -3.96 4.76
C LEU A 172 -18.59 -3.59 6.23
N GLY A 173 -19.51 -2.65 6.48
CA GLY A 173 -19.86 -2.19 7.82
C GLY A 173 -18.97 -1.06 8.37
N TYR A 174 -18.03 -0.53 7.58
CA TYR A 174 -17.14 0.59 7.97
C TYR A 174 -17.72 1.90 7.50
N VAL A 175 -18.67 2.46 8.25
CA VAL A 175 -19.33 3.73 7.86
C VAL A 175 -18.41 4.93 8.11
N CYS A 176 -17.74 4.94 9.26
CA CYS A 176 -16.76 5.94 9.66
C CYS A 176 -15.82 5.36 10.73
N ALA A 177 -14.67 6.00 10.90
CA ALA A 177 -13.79 5.73 12.03
C ALA A 177 -14.42 6.24 13.34
N PRO A 178 -14.04 5.69 14.53
CA PRO A 178 -14.55 6.16 15.81
C PRO A 178 -14.32 7.66 15.99
N SER A 179 -15.38 8.43 16.24
CA SER A 179 -15.33 9.90 16.28
C SER A 179 -14.38 10.46 17.33
N LEU A 180 -14.31 9.82 18.51
CA LEU A 180 -13.37 10.19 19.56
C LEU A 180 -11.92 10.18 19.04
N PHE A 181 -11.52 9.12 18.35
CA PHE A 181 -10.15 8.99 17.84
C PHE A 181 -9.88 9.87 16.63
N GLN A 182 -10.88 10.25 15.84
CA GLN A 182 -10.71 11.28 14.82
C GLN A 182 -10.31 12.62 15.48
N HIS A 183 -10.94 12.99 16.59
CA HIS A 183 -10.57 14.19 17.35
C HIS A 183 -9.19 14.06 18.02
N VAL A 184 -8.89 12.90 18.62
CA VAL A 184 -7.58 12.65 19.23
C VAL A 184 -6.47 12.81 18.20
N ILE A 185 -6.59 12.20 17.04
CA ILE A 185 -5.58 12.28 15.96
C ILE A 185 -5.41 13.72 15.49
N ALA A 186 -6.49 14.49 15.34
CA ALA A 186 -6.41 15.88 14.95
C ALA A 186 -5.65 16.77 15.97
N LEU A 187 -5.51 16.31 17.21
CA LEU A 187 -4.72 16.97 18.25
C LEU A 187 -3.29 16.43 18.36
N CYS A 188 -2.96 15.36 17.63
CA CYS A 188 -1.66 14.69 17.65
C CYS A 188 -0.81 15.02 16.43
N ASP A 189 -1.06 16.12 15.75
CA ASP A 189 -0.38 16.51 14.50
C ASP A 189 1.15 16.60 14.65
N ASP A 190 1.62 17.00 15.85
CA ASP A 190 3.04 17.10 16.19
C ASP A 190 3.60 15.84 16.87
N ALA A 191 2.78 14.80 17.06
CA ALA A 191 3.22 13.58 17.73
C ALA A 191 4.09 12.73 16.79
N THR A 192 5.30 12.44 17.21
CA THR A 192 6.25 11.63 16.47
C THR A 192 6.55 10.33 17.22
N VAL A 193 6.96 9.31 16.48
CA VAL A 193 7.44 8.06 17.05
C VAL A 193 8.79 8.29 17.74
N ASP A 194 8.99 7.67 18.91
CA ASP A 194 10.31 7.61 19.54
C ASP A 194 11.22 6.65 18.73
N ILE A 195 11.81 7.17 17.67
CA ILE A 195 12.69 6.42 16.76
C ILE A 195 13.95 5.96 17.48
N ASP A 196 14.46 6.72 18.46
CA ASP A 196 15.68 6.36 19.20
C ASP A 196 15.46 5.11 20.06
N ALA A 197 14.28 4.95 20.67
CA ALA A 197 13.94 3.73 21.40
C ALA A 197 13.89 2.49 20.47
N TYR A 198 13.30 2.64 19.26
CA TYR A 198 13.30 1.56 18.27
C TYR A 198 14.71 1.24 17.78
N LYS A 199 15.54 2.26 17.56
CA LYS A 199 16.93 2.10 17.13
C LYS A 199 17.75 1.38 18.19
N GLN A 200 17.63 1.76 19.47
CA GLN A 200 18.29 1.07 20.59
C GLN A 200 17.89 -0.41 20.65
N ASN A 201 16.61 -0.73 20.50
CA ASN A 201 16.15 -2.12 20.48
C ASN A 201 16.74 -2.91 19.30
N ARG A 202 16.83 -2.31 18.12
CA ARG A 202 17.51 -2.91 16.97
C ARG A 202 18.96 -3.20 17.28
N ASP A 203 19.71 -2.22 17.81
CA ASP A 203 21.15 -2.31 18.07
C ASP A 203 21.47 -3.33 19.19
N ILE A 204 20.49 -3.71 20.02
CA ILE A 204 20.62 -4.80 21.02
C ILE A 204 20.47 -6.17 20.33
N LEU A 205 19.67 -6.26 19.27
CA LEU A 205 19.35 -7.52 18.60
C LEU A 205 20.36 -7.92 17.53
N TYR A 206 21.13 -6.96 17.03
CA TYR A 206 22.15 -7.12 15.97
C TYR A 206 23.55 -6.78 16.50
#